data_f1d4c8e24a936284e1a9b23cc7d907c3
#
_entry.id   f1d4c8e24a936284e1a9b23cc7d907c3
#
_cell.length_a   1.000
_cell.length_b   1.000
_cell.length_c   1.000
_cell.angle_alpha   90.00
_cell.angle_beta   90.00
_cell.angle_gamma   90.00
#
_symmetry.space_group_name_H-M   'P 1'
#
loop_
_entity.id
_entity.type
_entity.pdbx_description
1 polymer ?
#
loop_
_entity_poly.entity_id
_entity_poly.type
_entity_poly.pdbx_seq_one_letter_code
_entity_poly.pdbx_strand_id
1 'polypeptide(L)'
;MGRSQTSTEKQDVAYRLKFSGRAVREIGEAFSWYEEQRSGLGAEFELVFELQLKRLEEDPFLYIEIIPGVRRTLLPRFPYGVFYTVKNDLVHVLAVIHHARHPRRWPQGRSP
;
A
#
# COMPACT_ATOMS: atom_id res chain seq x y z
N MET A 1 13.39 32.10 1.84
CA MET A 1 13.66 31.49 1.70
C MET A 1 13.77 30.95 1.79
N GLY A 2 13.35 30.74 1.59
CA GLY A 2 13.55 29.86 1.37
C GLY A 2 13.26 29.31 1.68
N ARG A 3 12.92 29.43 1.56
CA ARG A 3 12.71 28.72 1.54
C ARG A 3 12.65 28.12 1.53
N SER A 4 12.41 28.18 1.48
CA SER A 4 12.35 27.39 1.19
C SER A 4 12.20 26.81 1.12
N GLN A 5 11.99 27.00 1.01
CA GLN A 5 11.93 26.29 0.69
C GLN A 5 12.07 25.63 0.62
N THR A 6 11.96 25.82 0.59
CA THR A 6 12.17 24.98 0.36
C THR A 6 12.01 24.28 0.68
N SER A 7 11.77 24.09 0.73
CA SER A 7 11.62 23.22 0.77
C SER A 7 11.07 22.76 0.83
N THR A 8 10.72 23.00 0.75
CA THR A 8 10.26 22.47 0.53
C THR A 8 10.07 21.96 0.00
N GLU A 9 10.15 22.24 -0.51
CA GLU A 9 10.02 21.71 -1.26
C GLU A 9 10.14 20.75 -1.46
N LYS A 10 10.51 20.32 -1.31
CA LYS A 10 10.55 19.27 -1.44
C LYS A 10 9.81 18.44 -0.79
N GLN A 11 9.84 18.36 -0.13
CA GLN A 11 9.19 17.74 0.47
C GLN A 11 7.95 17.81 0.56
N ASP A 12 7.74 18.54 0.44
CA ASP A 12 6.37 18.74 0.41
C ASP A 12 5.75 18.20 -0.81
N VAL A 13 6.47 17.58 -1.61
CA VAL A 13 5.94 16.93 -2.78
C VAL A 13 5.68 15.47 -2.44
N ALA A 14 4.40 15.11 -2.40
CA ALA A 14 4.03 13.73 -2.17
C ALA A 14 4.30 12.91 -3.41
N TYR A 15 4.56 11.62 -3.21
CA TYR A 15 4.68 10.70 -4.31
C TYR A 15 3.31 10.47 -4.93
N ARG A 16 3.29 10.12 -6.21
CA ARG A 16 2.05 9.77 -6.88
C ARG A 16 1.78 8.28 -6.68
N LEU A 17 0.52 7.93 -6.61
CA LEU A 17 0.12 6.53 -6.45
C LEU A 17 -0.50 6.03 -7.74
N LYS A 18 -0.20 4.77 -8.06
CA LYS A 18 -0.81 4.07 -9.17
C LYS A 18 -1.10 2.65 -8.71
N PHE A 19 -2.21 2.08 -9.16
CA PHE A 19 -2.62 0.75 -8.72
C PHE A 19 -2.70 -0.19 -9.91
N SER A 20 -2.15 -1.39 -9.75
CA SER A 20 -2.31 -2.41 -10.78
C SER A 20 -3.74 -2.91 -10.80
N GLY A 21 -4.14 -3.55 -11.91
CA GLY A 21 -5.46 -4.16 -11.97
C GLY A 21 -5.67 -5.20 -10.88
N ARG A 22 -4.61 -5.96 -10.58
CA ARG A 22 -4.65 -6.93 -9.49
C ARG A 22 -4.94 -6.26 -8.15
N ALA A 23 -4.24 -5.17 -7.87
CA ALA A 23 -4.43 -4.47 -6.60
C ALA A 23 -5.85 -3.93 -6.48
N VAL A 24 -6.38 -3.36 -7.56
CA VAL A 24 -7.75 -2.84 -7.54
C VAL A 24 -8.74 -3.96 -7.22
N ARG A 25 -8.58 -5.13 -7.86
CA ARG A 25 -9.46 -6.26 -7.57
C ARG A 25 -9.33 -6.73 -6.13
N GLU A 26 -8.11 -6.80 -5.64
CA GLU A 26 -7.88 -7.31 -4.28
C GLU A 26 -8.46 -6.38 -3.23
N ILE A 27 -8.36 -5.07 -3.46
CA ILE A 27 -8.97 -4.10 -2.56
C ILE A 27 -10.48 -4.28 -2.52
N GLY A 28 -11.09 -4.43 -3.70
CA GLY A 28 -12.53 -4.62 -3.79
C GLY A 28 -12.98 -5.91 -3.13
N GLU A 29 -12.21 -6.99 -3.31
CA GLU A 29 -12.53 -8.27 -2.68
C GLU A 29 -12.45 -8.18 -1.16
N ALA A 30 -11.41 -7.50 -0.66
CA ALA A 30 -11.27 -7.35 0.78
C ALA A 30 -12.43 -6.53 1.36
N PHE A 31 -12.77 -5.42 0.69
CA PHE A 31 -13.89 -4.61 1.13
C PHE A 31 -15.16 -5.45 1.22
N SER A 32 -15.48 -6.19 0.14
CA SER A 32 -16.69 -6.98 0.10
C SER A 32 -16.71 -8.07 1.16
N TRP A 33 -15.57 -8.73 1.36
CA TRP A 33 -15.50 -9.80 2.35
C TRP A 33 -15.79 -9.27 3.75
N TYR A 34 -15.18 -8.11 4.11
CA TYR A 34 -15.40 -7.55 5.44
C TYR A 34 -16.81 -7.03 5.59
N GLU A 35 -17.37 -6.45 4.53
CA GLU A 35 -18.73 -5.94 4.60
C GLU A 35 -19.73 -7.06 4.83
N GLU A 36 -19.45 -8.24 4.29
CA GLU A 36 -20.30 -9.40 4.53
C GLU A 36 -20.21 -9.90 5.95
N GLN A 37 -19.06 -9.71 6.59
CA GLN A 37 -18.91 -10.15 7.99
C GLN A 37 -19.70 -9.26 8.93
N ARG A 38 -19.72 -7.96 8.68
CA ARG A 38 -20.44 -7.01 9.50
C ARG A 38 -20.62 -5.72 8.69
N SER A 39 -21.83 -5.22 8.67
CA SER A 39 -22.13 -3.98 7.96
C SER A 39 -21.24 -2.86 8.49
N GLY A 40 -20.59 -2.15 7.60
CA GLY A 40 -19.68 -1.06 7.94
C GLY A 40 -18.24 -1.48 8.10
N LEU A 41 -17.95 -2.78 8.18
CA LEU A 41 -16.58 -3.22 8.38
C LEU A 41 -15.74 -3.01 7.13
N GLY A 42 -16.35 -3.14 5.95
CA GLY A 42 -15.66 -2.83 4.72
C GLY A 42 -15.22 -1.38 4.66
N ALA A 43 -16.09 -0.47 5.14
CA ALA A 43 -15.74 0.95 5.18
C ALA A 43 -14.59 1.21 6.14
N GLU A 44 -14.55 0.47 7.27
CA GLU A 44 -13.44 0.59 8.20
C GLU A 44 -12.13 0.13 7.57
N PHE A 45 -12.18 -0.99 6.83
CA PHE A 45 -11.01 -1.46 6.11
C PHE A 45 -10.53 -0.40 5.11
N GLU A 46 -11.46 0.17 4.38
CA GLU A 46 -11.12 1.17 3.36
C GLU A 46 -10.46 2.39 3.98
N LEU A 47 -10.98 2.83 5.12
CA LEU A 47 -10.40 3.98 5.81
C LEU A 47 -8.98 3.71 6.27
N VAL A 48 -8.75 2.54 6.88
CA VAL A 48 -7.42 2.17 7.34
C VAL A 48 -6.47 2.08 6.15
N PHE A 49 -6.95 1.51 5.04
CA PHE A 49 -6.16 1.38 3.84
C PHE A 49 -5.76 2.76 3.30
N GLU A 50 -6.72 3.68 3.23
CA GLU A 50 -6.44 5.03 2.72
C GLU A 50 -5.43 5.77 3.58
N LEU A 51 -5.53 5.61 4.90
CA LEU A 51 -4.58 6.26 5.79
C LEU A 51 -3.17 5.70 5.57
N GLN A 52 -3.07 4.41 5.31
CA GLN A 52 -1.75 3.83 5.05
C GLN A 52 -1.20 4.30 3.71
N LEU A 53 -2.07 4.50 2.72
CA LEU A 53 -1.63 5.05 1.44
C LEU A 53 -1.06 6.45 1.59
N LYS A 54 -1.65 7.26 2.48
CA LYS A 54 -1.11 8.58 2.71
C LYS A 54 0.31 8.52 3.27
N ARG A 55 0.58 7.55 4.12
CA ARG A 55 1.93 7.35 4.64
C ARG A 55 2.90 6.95 3.53
N LEU A 56 2.42 6.14 2.60
CA LEU A 56 3.26 5.77 1.45
C LEU A 56 3.57 6.98 0.58
N GLU A 57 2.61 7.88 0.42
CA GLU A 57 2.84 9.10 -0.35
C GLU A 57 3.90 9.98 0.28
N GLU A 58 3.98 9.95 1.61
CA GLU A 58 4.91 10.81 2.33
C GLU A 58 6.31 10.23 2.36
N ASP A 59 6.42 8.92 2.57
CA ASP A 59 7.74 8.30 2.70
C ASP A 59 7.67 6.83 2.32
N PRO A 60 7.72 6.54 1.03
CA PRO A 60 7.61 5.15 0.58
C PRO A 60 8.85 4.31 0.88
N PHE A 61 9.96 4.94 1.24
CA PHE A 61 11.20 4.20 1.54
C PHE A 61 11.31 3.80 3.00
N LEU A 62 10.32 4.17 3.80
CA LEU A 62 10.31 3.81 5.22
C LEU A 62 10.16 2.32 5.44
N TYR A 63 9.51 1.63 4.51
CA TYR A 63 9.12 0.24 4.70
C TYR A 63 10.10 -0.72 4.05
N ILE A 64 10.13 -1.95 4.57
CA ILE A 64 11.16 -2.92 4.21
C ILE A 64 11.01 -3.41 2.77
N GLU A 65 12.14 -3.59 2.13
CA GLU A 65 12.24 -4.22 0.82
C GLU A 65 12.24 -5.72 1.02
N ILE A 66 11.24 -6.41 0.49
CA ILE A 66 11.12 -7.86 0.69
C ILE A 66 11.88 -8.66 -0.36
N ILE A 67 11.96 -8.12 -1.56
CA ILE A 67 12.86 -8.58 -2.62
C ILE A 67 13.36 -7.32 -3.31
N PRO A 68 14.44 -7.41 -4.10
CA PRO A 68 14.97 -6.20 -4.74
C PRO A 68 13.87 -5.45 -5.50
N GLY A 69 13.70 -4.19 -5.14
CA GLY A 69 12.76 -3.31 -5.80
C GLY A 69 11.33 -3.37 -5.33
N VAL A 70 10.97 -4.36 -4.49
CA VAL A 70 9.58 -4.50 -4.03
C VAL A 70 9.53 -4.34 -2.52
N ARG A 71 8.75 -3.38 -2.06
CA ARG A 71 8.58 -3.11 -0.64
C ARG A 71 7.19 -3.54 -0.19
N ARG A 72 7.05 -3.72 1.11
CA ARG A 72 5.79 -4.11 1.70
C ARG A 72 5.51 -3.28 2.94
N THR A 73 4.30 -2.74 3.04
CA THR A 73 3.81 -2.19 4.30
C THR A 73 2.62 -3.04 4.75
N LEU A 74 2.46 -3.13 6.07
CA LEU A 74 1.36 -3.89 6.64
C LEU A 74 0.28 -2.92 7.11
N LEU A 75 -0.99 -3.32 6.93
CA LEU A 75 -2.08 -2.51 7.43
C LEU A 75 -2.23 -2.68 8.93
N PRO A 76 -2.54 -1.59 9.65
CA PRO A 76 -2.99 -1.74 11.04
C PRO A 76 -4.36 -2.42 11.07
N ARG A 77 -4.63 -3.21 12.10
CA ARG A 77 -5.94 -3.83 12.36
C ARG A 77 -6.35 -4.92 11.40
N PHE A 78 -5.93 -4.86 10.15
CA PHE A 78 -6.34 -5.84 9.13
C PHE A 78 -5.10 -6.56 8.61
N PRO A 79 -5.14 -7.89 8.52
CA PRO A 79 -3.94 -8.68 8.21
C PRO A 79 -3.62 -8.69 6.72
N TYR A 80 -3.33 -7.53 6.16
CA TYR A 80 -3.00 -7.40 4.76
C TYR A 80 -1.65 -6.75 4.57
N GLY A 81 -0.92 -7.22 3.56
CA GLY A 81 0.29 -6.57 3.12
C GLY A 81 0.01 -5.80 1.83
N VAL A 82 0.56 -4.61 1.74
CA VAL A 82 0.48 -3.78 0.54
C VAL A 82 1.85 -3.80 -0.10
N PHE A 83 1.95 -4.37 -1.29
CA PHE A 83 3.21 -4.56 -2.00
C PHE A 83 3.33 -3.52 -3.09
N TYR A 84 4.50 -2.87 -3.17
CA TYR A 84 4.64 -1.76 -4.09
C TYR A 84 6.09 -1.58 -4.52
N THR A 85 6.26 -0.89 -5.63
CA THR A 85 7.57 -0.45 -6.10
C THR A 85 7.59 1.08 -6.11
N VAL A 86 8.80 1.63 -6.04
CA VAL A 86 8.97 3.08 -6.14
C VAL A 86 9.89 3.35 -7.31
N LYS A 87 9.45 4.17 -8.23
CA LYS A 87 10.26 4.57 -9.37
C LYS A 87 10.05 6.05 -9.60
N ASN A 88 11.14 6.81 -9.45
CA ASN A 88 11.05 8.27 -9.50
C ASN A 88 10.06 8.75 -8.45
N ASP A 89 9.01 9.46 -8.84
CA ASP A 89 8.03 9.96 -7.90
C ASP A 89 6.78 9.08 -7.84
N LEU A 90 6.83 7.88 -8.43
CA LEU A 90 5.66 7.02 -8.55
C LEU A 90 5.75 5.82 -7.63
N VAL A 91 4.74 5.66 -6.78
CA VAL A 91 4.54 4.46 -5.98
C VAL A 91 3.51 3.61 -6.71
N HIS A 92 3.95 2.47 -7.21
CA HIS A 92 3.07 1.57 -7.93
C HIS A 92 2.67 0.41 -7.03
N VAL A 93 1.40 0.42 -6.61
CA VAL A 93 0.88 -0.64 -5.74
C VAL A 93 0.55 -1.85 -6.60
N LEU A 94 1.26 -2.94 -6.32
CA LEU A 94 1.18 -4.15 -7.13
C LEU A 94 0.13 -5.13 -6.64
N ALA A 95 -0.02 -5.24 -5.32
CA ALA A 95 -0.88 -6.26 -4.75
C ALA A 95 -1.26 -5.87 -3.33
N VAL A 96 -2.45 -6.32 -2.91
CA VAL A 96 -2.95 -6.13 -1.55
C VAL A 96 -3.45 -7.50 -1.10
N ILE A 97 -2.68 -8.16 -0.25
CA ILE A 97 -2.87 -9.58 0.00
C ILE A 97 -2.97 -9.87 1.49
N HIS A 98 -3.99 -10.65 1.85
CA HIS A 98 -4.14 -11.15 3.22
C HIS A 98 -2.97 -12.11 3.50
N HIS A 99 -2.11 -11.75 4.44
CA HIS A 99 -0.85 -12.46 4.58
C HIS A 99 -0.98 -13.86 5.20
N ALA A 100 -2.15 -14.20 5.69
CA ALA A 100 -2.37 -15.57 6.19
C ALA A 100 -3.13 -16.43 5.19
N ARG A 101 -4.03 -15.82 4.40
CA ARG A 101 -4.89 -16.61 3.51
C ARG A 101 -4.27 -16.94 2.17
N HIS A 102 -3.33 -16.09 1.70
CA HIS A 102 -2.80 -16.24 0.34
C HIS A 102 -1.29 -16.08 0.30
N PRO A 103 -0.55 -16.83 1.12
CA PRO A 103 0.91 -16.61 1.17
C PRO A 103 1.61 -16.90 -0.16
N ARG A 104 1.02 -17.77 -0.99
CA ARG A 104 1.63 -18.11 -2.28
C ARG A 104 1.44 -17.03 -3.33
N ARG A 105 0.55 -16.09 -3.07
CA ARG A 105 0.26 -15.02 -4.04
C ARG A 105 1.11 -13.80 -3.84
N TRP A 106 1.93 -13.81 -2.81
CA TRP A 106 2.79 -12.68 -2.55
C TRP A 106 3.79 -12.54 -3.68
N PRO A 107 4.07 -11.31 -4.13
CA PRO A 107 5.01 -11.10 -5.23
C PRO A 107 6.44 -11.25 -4.74
N GLN A 108 6.85 -12.48 -4.56
CA GLN A 108 8.18 -12.80 -4.11
C GLN A 108 8.99 -13.35 -5.26
N GLY A 109 10.29 -13.26 -5.13
CA GLY A 109 11.16 -13.73 -6.18
C GLY A 109 11.20 -15.23 -6.32
N ARG A 110 10.64 -15.95 -5.37
CA ARG A 110 10.63 -17.40 -5.41
C ARG A 110 9.54 -17.93 -4.52
N SER A 111 9.24 -19.18 -4.72
CA SER A 111 8.29 -19.85 -3.85
C SER A 111 8.86 -20.01 -2.46
N PRO A 112 8.02 -19.92 -1.49
CA PRO A 112 8.42 -20.19 -0.12
C PRO A 112 8.91 -21.61 0.03
#